data_b3d5a07ae1acd551ae0fd33acf6400a9
#
_entry.id   b3d5a07ae1acd551ae0fd33acf6400a9
#
_cell.length_a   1.000
_cell.length_b   1.000
_cell.length_c   1.000
_cell.angle_alpha   90.00
_cell.angle_beta   90.00
_cell.angle_gamma   90.00
#
_symmetry.space_group_name_H-M   'P 1'
#
loop_
_entity.id
_entity.type
_entity.pdbx_description
1 polymer ?
#
loop_
_entity_poly.entity_id
_entity_poly.type
_entity_poly.pdbx_seq_one_letter_code
_entity_poly.pdbx_strand_id
1 'polypeptide(L)'
;MRVLRFLVSLGIAAFLIALSAQAQIVLTSSDIPSTVGFQYTQSCSDLTTTVNPGPAGANQTWDLRGIPVSTTTTLEIVDRSATPNPTWFPLADLITKTTGEGDYVASYSYELLTSQMLKNLGMAFTVPESSYAVEWTNEPPFATFPVEYQDSWMTRMHWEQTFMGFTIAMTDTNWITMDGWGTVIIDEGGSFSCLRGKGHHHTVSTLNGIPTSDTWTWSYSWWTSGHGQVASMESNPGGDENFTEGMFCRMGVGSAAEPVQIVPLTLELQSPYPNPFNPETVIPYSVNAVADVELAIYNALGQKIRTLVQGRAAPGSYSVVWNGADDAGNQVGTGVYYCRMLSSQGSTPPRRLVLIR
;
A
#
# COMPACT_ATOMS: atom_id res chain seq x y z
N MET A 1 -4.63 -33.49 81.37
CA MET A 1 -3.51 -32.98 80.62
C MET A 1 -3.91 -32.90 79.16
N ARG A 2 -4.13 -31.68 78.69
CA ARG A 2 -4.62 -31.42 77.27
C ARG A 2 -3.44 -31.15 76.42
N VAL A 3 -3.32 -31.95 75.34
CA VAL A 3 -2.32 -31.75 74.29
C VAL A 3 -2.93 -30.91 73.15
N LEU A 4 -2.41 -29.71 72.99
CA LEU A 4 -2.80 -28.75 71.93
C LEU A 4 -2.15 -29.10 70.64
N ARG A 5 -2.91 -29.47 69.60
CA ARG A 5 -2.42 -29.68 68.25
C ARG A 5 -2.38 -28.36 67.49
N PHE A 6 -1.20 -27.88 67.16
CA PHE A 6 -1.01 -26.82 66.19
C PHE A 6 -1.10 -27.39 64.74
N LEU A 7 -2.12 -26.97 64.02
CA LEU A 7 -2.18 -27.17 62.55
C LEU A 7 -1.48 -25.98 61.88
N VAL A 8 -0.33 -26.24 61.27
CA VAL A 8 0.35 -25.33 60.37
C VAL A 8 -0.30 -25.50 59.01
N SER A 9 -1.14 -24.57 58.62
CA SER A 9 -1.64 -24.49 57.25
C SER A 9 -0.57 -23.83 56.34
N LEU A 10 0.08 -24.64 55.54
CA LEU A 10 0.96 -24.17 54.45
C LEU A 10 0.06 -23.61 53.36
N GLY A 11 -0.06 -22.28 53.31
CA GLY A 11 -0.67 -21.60 52.17
C GLY A 11 0.27 -21.62 50.97
N ILE A 12 0.00 -22.48 50.00
CA ILE A 12 0.63 -22.41 48.69
C ILE A 12 -0.01 -21.23 47.94
N ALA A 13 0.65 -20.08 47.99
CA ALA A 13 0.32 -19.00 47.09
C ALA A 13 0.73 -19.42 45.68
N ALA A 14 -0.20 -19.93 44.88
CA ALA A 14 -0.03 -20.10 43.46
C ALA A 14 0.10 -18.69 42.84
N PHE A 15 1.31 -18.28 42.53
CA PHE A 15 1.59 -17.14 41.70
C PHE A 15 1.13 -17.54 40.27
N LEU A 16 -0.12 -17.23 39.95
CA LEU A 16 -0.58 -17.20 38.55
C LEU A 16 0.17 -16.04 37.90
N ILE A 17 1.34 -16.34 37.29
CA ILE A 17 1.91 -15.48 36.26
C ILE A 17 0.87 -15.54 35.13
N ALA A 18 0.04 -14.51 35.03
CA ALA A 18 -0.72 -14.26 33.84
C ALA A 18 0.30 -13.94 32.74
N LEU A 19 0.79 -14.96 32.06
CA LEU A 19 1.37 -14.78 30.73
C LEU A 19 0.25 -14.11 29.93
N SER A 20 0.41 -12.83 29.68
CA SER A 20 -0.39 -12.15 28.65
C SER A 20 -0.15 -12.93 27.38
N ALA A 21 -1.09 -13.82 27.02
CA ALA A 21 -1.07 -14.45 25.72
C ALA A 21 -1.13 -13.30 24.72
N GLN A 22 -0.02 -13.00 24.06
CA GLN A 22 -0.03 -12.11 22.91
C GLN A 22 -1.03 -12.71 21.94
N ALA A 23 -2.05 -11.93 21.55
CA ALA A 23 -3.00 -12.40 20.54
C ALA A 23 -2.23 -12.51 19.24
N GLN A 24 -2.44 -13.62 18.54
CA GLN A 24 -1.99 -13.77 17.16
C GLN A 24 -2.50 -12.59 16.34
N ILE A 25 -1.63 -11.92 15.59
CA ILE A 25 -2.05 -10.88 14.67
C ILE A 25 -2.64 -11.50 13.41
N VAL A 26 -3.60 -10.82 12.84
CA VAL A 26 -4.18 -11.11 11.52
C VAL A 26 -3.86 -9.90 10.65
N LEU A 27 -3.20 -10.12 9.51
CA LEU A 27 -2.87 -9.05 8.58
C LEU A 27 -4.01 -8.86 7.59
N THR A 28 -4.37 -7.61 7.40
CA THR A 28 -5.37 -7.15 6.45
C THR A 28 -4.74 -6.17 5.46
N SER A 29 -5.46 -5.78 4.44
CA SER A 29 -4.98 -4.76 3.49
C SER A 29 -4.70 -3.41 4.16
N SER A 30 -5.36 -3.08 5.27
CA SER A 30 -5.12 -1.84 6.03
C SER A 30 -3.78 -1.82 6.77
N ASP A 31 -3.12 -2.96 6.91
CA ASP A 31 -1.80 -3.08 7.52
C ASP A 31 -0.65 -2.79 6.54
N ILE A 32 -0.98 -2.68 5.25
CA ILE A 32 -0.03 -2.28 4.21
C ILE A 32 0.00 -0.75 4.12
N PRO A 33 1.15 -0.10 4.34
CA PRO A 33 1.29 1.33 4.15
C PRO A 33 0.89 1.73 2.72
N SER A 34 -0.09 2.62 2.58
CA SER A 34 -0.62 3.04 1.28
C SER A 34 -0.87 4.55 1.17
N THR A 35 -0.46 5.31 2.20
CA THR A 35 -0.65 6.75 2.27
C THR A 35 0.37 7.48 1.40
N VAL A 36 -0.08 8.25 0.40
CA VAL A 36 0.79 9.09 -0.44
C VAL A 36 1.59 10.07 0.43
N GLY A 37 2.90 10.14 0.18
CA GLY A 37 3.85 10.92 0.97
C GLY A 37 4.44 10.16 2.15
N PHE A 38 3.98 8.94 2.45
CA PHE A 38 4.63 8.10 3.44
C PHE A 38 6.02 7.68 2.92
N GLN A 39 7.04 7.93 3.73
CA GLN A 39 8.42 7.59 3.41
C GLN A 39 9.00 6.69 4.49
N TYR A 40 9.80 5.74 4.08
CA TYR A 40 10.59 4.88 4.96
C TYR A 40 11.92 4.55 4.30
N THR A 41 12.88 4.14 5.11
CA THR A 41 14.18 3.68 4.62
C THR A 41 14.23 2.17 4.63
N GLN A 42 14.86 1.59 3.63
CA GLN A 42 15.25 0.19 3.62
C GLN A 42 16.76 0.12 3.72
N SER A 43 17.27 -0.55 4.74
CA SER A 43 18.71 -0.77 4.92
C SER A 43 19.02 -2.23 4.78
N CYS A 44 19.89 -2.59 3.84
CA CYS A 44 20.25 -3.98 3.53
C CYS A 44 21.72 -4.25 3.79
N SER A 45 22.00 -5.50 4.14
CA SER A 45 23.35 -6.05 4.28
C SER A 45 23.86 -6.63 2.96
N ASP A 46 25.13 -7.03 2.97
CA ASP A 46 25.69 -7.84 1.89
C ASP A 46 25.24 -9.31 1.99
N LEU A 47 25.32 -10.05 0.89
CA LEU A 47 24.95 -11.48 0.80
C LEU A 47 25.80 -12.41 1.69
N THR A 48 26.95 -11.94 2.14
CA THR A 48 27.86 -12.69 3.03
C THR A 48 27.65 -12.40 4.52
N THR A 49 26.56 -11.71 4.85
CA THR A 49 26.24 -11.36 6.22
C THR A 49 25.77 -12.58 6.99
N THR A 50 26.29 -12.73 8.22
CA THR A 50 25.80 -13.77 9.12
C THR A 50 24.38 -13.43 9.58
N VAL A 51 23.44 -14.32 9.31
CA VAL A 51 22.02 -14.17 9.63
C VAL A 51 21.50 -15.43 10.32
N ASN A 52 20.40 -15.30 11.03
CA ASN A 52 19.70 -16.44 11.63
C ASN A 52 18.18 -16.18 11.59
N PRO A 53 17.44 -16.88 10.74
CA PRO A 53 16.00 -16.74 10.66
C PRO A 53 15.27 -17.11 11.96
N GLY A 54 15.92 -17.86 12.86
CA GLY A 54 15.34 -18.29 14.12
C GLY A 54 14.25 -19.35 13.96
N PRO A 55 13.66 -19.80 15.09
CA PRO A 55 12.67 -20.88 15.08
C PRO A 55 11.33 -20.46 14.52
N ALA A 56 10.61 -21.41 13.91
CA ALA A 56 9.21 -21.31 13.56
C ALA A 56 8.30 -21.47 14.81
N GLY A 57 7.01 -21.18 14.65
CA GLY A 57 6.00 -21.49 15.65
C GLY A 57 5.37 -20.27 16.32
N ALA A 58 4.53 -20.56 17.29
CA ALA A 58 3.75 -19.56 18.00
C ALA A 58 4.57 -18.86 19.09
N ASN A 59 4.26 -17.58 19.32
CA ASN A 59 4.78 -16.78 20.42
C ASN A 59 6.32 -16.73 20.47
N GLN A 60 6.95 -16.58 19.32
CA GLN A 60 8.41 -16.48 19.20
C GLN A 60 8.89 -15.04 19.43
N THR A 61 10.20 -14.93 19.69
CA THR A 61 10.89 -13.63 19.68
C THR A 61 12.08 -13.72 18.74
N TRP A 62 12.09 -12.84 17.74
CA TRP A 62 13.19 -12.70 16.80
C TRP A 62 13.92 -11.38 17.07
N ASP A 63 15.12 -11.47 17.66
CA ASP A 63 15.97 -10.29 17.88
C ASP A 63 16.92 -10.13 16.71
N LEU A 64 16.64 -9.17 15.86
CA LEU A 64 17.38 -8.89 14.63
C LEU A 64 18.30 -7.66 14.76
N ARG A 65 18.49 -7.18 16.00
CA ARG A 65 19.37 -6.04 16.27
C ARG A 65 20.84 -6.40 16.06
N GLY A 66 21.62 -5.40 15.68
CA GLY A 66 23.06 -5.54 15.50
C GLY A 66 23.48 -6.28 14.24
N ILE A 67 22.55 -6.73 13.38
CA ILE A 67 22.90 -7.26 12.06
C ILE A 67 23.41 -6.09 11.21
N PRO A 68 24.68 -6.12 10.71
CA PRO A 68 25.24 -5.01 9.96
C PRO A 68 24.49 -4.80 8.64
N VAL A 69 24.37 -3.54 8.24
CA VAL A 69 23.80 -3.13 6.93
C VAL A 69 24.81 -2.25 6.21
N SER A 70 24.88 -2.34 4.89
CA SER A 70 25.87 -1.66 4.04
C SER A 70 25.25 -0.65 3.09
N THR A 71 23.98 -0.84 2.74
CA THR A 71 23.25 0.02 1.80
C THR A 71 21.96 0.55 2.42
N THR A 72 21.57 1.75 2.02
CA THR A 72 20.28 2.33 2.44
C THR A 72 19.61 2.99 1.25
N THR A 73 18.37 2.63 1.01
CA THR A 73 17.50 3.23 0.00
C THR A 73 16.30 3.90 0.65
N THR A 74 15.76 4.91 0.00
CA THR A 74 14.53 5.58 0.44
C THR A 74 13.36 5.13 -0.41
N LEU A 75 12.30 4.70 0.26
CA LEU A 75 11.04 4.35 -0.36
C LEU A 75 9.99 5.39 0.00
N GLU A 76 9.22 5.80 -1.00
CA GLU A 76 8.16 6.80 -0.86
C GLU A 76 6.90 6.32 -1.57
N ILE A 77 5.76 6.39 -0.92
CA ILE A 77 4.48 6.14 -1.57
C ILE A 77 4.08 7.42 -2.31
N VAL A 78 3.95 7.32 -3.62
CA VAL A 78 3.73 8.48 -4.49
C VAL A 78 2.38 8.43 -5.19
N ASP A 79 1.86 9.61 -5.52
CA ASP A 79 0.73 9.72 -6.43
C ASP A 79 1.14 9.35 -7.86
N ARG A 80 0.21 8.81 -8.62
CA ARG A 80 0.40 8.44 -10.02
C ARG A 80 0.98 9.56 -10.88
N SER A 81 0.58 10.81 -10.62
CA SER A 81 1.09 11.99 -11.34
C SER A 81 2.58 12.26 -11.13
N ALA A 82 3.17 11.70 -10.08
CA ALA A 82 4.60 11.80 -9.78
C ALA A 82 5.44 10.72 -10.44
N THR A 83 4.83 9.80 -11.21
CA THR A 83 5.53 8.75 -11.94
C THR A 83 6.02 9.23 -13.30
N PRO A 84 7.02 8.56 -13.91
CA PRO A 84 7.55 8.96 -15.24
C PRO A 84 6.50 8.96 -16.34
N ASN A 85 5.50 8.08 -16.24
CA ASN A 85 4.37 8.04 -17.14
C ASN A 85 3.09 7.63 -16.39
N PRO A 86 2.17 8.58 -16.14
CA PRO A 86 0.93 8.31 -15.41
C PRO A 86 -0.04 7.32 -16.08
N THR A 87 0.19 6.95 -17.35
CA THR A 87 -0.66 6.00 -18.06
C THR A 87 -0.20 4.54 -17.89
N TRP A 88 1.01 4.32 -17.35
CA TRP A 88 1.47 2.98 -17.05
C TRP A 88 0.66 2.38 -15.90
N PHE A 89 0.35 1.11 -15.98
CA PHE A 89 -0.35 0.33 -14.96
C PHE A 89 -1.63 1.03 -14.44
N PRO A 90 -2.63 1.25 -15.28
CA PRO A 90 -3.83 2.04 -14.93
C PRO A 90 -4.63 1.46 -13.75
N LEU A 91 -4.44 0.19 -13.42
CA LEU A 91 -5.10 -0.47 -12.28
C LEU A 91 -4.35 -0.33 -10.96
N ALA A 92 -3.09 0.16 -10.96
CA ALA A 92 -2.34 0.34 -9.72
C ALA A 92 -2.96 1.45 -8.88
N ASP A 93 -3.11 1.21 -7.60
CA ASP A 93 -3.56 2.16 -6.59
C ASP A 93 -2.53 2.37 -5.47
N LEU A 94 -1.52 1.50 -5.41
CA LEU A 94 -0.35 1.66 -4.57
C LEU A 94 0.89 1.75 -5.46
N ILE A 95 1.65 2.84 -5.33
CA ILE A 95 2.86 3.09 -6.12
C ILE A 95 3.97 3.49 -5.15
N THR A 96 5.02 2.67 -5.12
CA THR A 96 6.20 2.92 -4.30
C THR A 96 7.37 3.34 -5.17
N LYS A 97 7.90 4.54 -4.94
CA LYS A 97 9.12 5.06 -5.55
C LYS A 97 10.31 4.70 -4.67
N THR A 98 11.35 4.12 -5.24
CA THR A 98 12.62 3.84 -4.58
C THR A 98 13.72 4.72 -5.17
N THR A 99 14.54 5.31 -4.31
CA THR A 99 15.68 6.15 -4.69
C THR A 99 16.94 5.69 -3.96
N GLY A 100 18.10 5.86 -4.62
CA GLY A 100 19.40 5.45 -4.06
C GLY A 100 19.77 3.99 -4.40
N GLU A 101 19.12 3.39 -5.40
CA GLU A 101 19.35 2.01 -5.83
C GLU A 101 20.13 1.96 -7.15
N GLY A 102 21.37 1.45 -7.09
CA GLY A 102 22.19 1.14 -8.29
C GLY A 102 22.37 2.32 -9.26
N ASP A 103 22.29 2.01 -10.54
CA ASP A 103 22.49 2.95 -11.65
C ASP A 103 21.21 3.72 -12.03
N TYR A 104 20.10 3.46 -11.34
CA TYR A 104 18.82 4.13 -11.62
C TYR A 104 18.71 5.44 -10.82
N VAL A 105 18.10 6.44 -11.46
CA VAL A 105 17.70 7.68 -10.76
C VAL A 105 16.57 7.38 -9.78
N ALA A 106 15.62 6.54 -10.20
CA ALA A 106 14.57 5.99 -9.37
C ALA A 106 13.97 4.73 -10.00
N SER A 107 13.43 3.84 -9.17
CA SER A 107 12.52 2.78 -9.57
C SER A 107 11.13 2.99 -8.98
N TYR A 108 10.11 2.41 -9.60
CA TYR A 108 8.72 2.52 -9.19
C TYR A 108 8.08 1.14 -9.22
N SER A 109 7.54 0.68 -8.12
CA SER A 109 6.70 -0.52 -8.05
C SER A 109 5.24 -0.12 -8.16
N TYR A 110 4.48 -0.84 -8.98
CA TYR A 110 3.06 -0.62 -9.22
C TYR A 110 2.27 -1.82 -8.73
N GLU A 111 1.35 -1.58 -7.81
CA GLU A 111 0.60 -2.61 -7.13
C GLU A 111 -0.90 -2.28 -7.11
N LEU A 112 -1.71 -3.32 -7.14
CA LEU A 112 -3.16 -3.26 -6.88
C LEU A 112 -3.40 -3.77 -5.46
N LEU A 113 -3.80 -2.88 -4.56
CA LEU A 113 -4.14 -3.20 -3.17
C LEU A 113 -5.64 -3.06 -2.96
N THR A 114 -6.33 -4.16 -2.76
CA THR A 114 -7.76 -4.19 -2.44
C THR A 114 -7.98 -4.74 -1.03
N SER A 115 -9.21 -4.69 -0.52
CA SER A 115 -9.54 -5.34 0.76
C SER A 115 -9.35 -6.87 0.75
N GLN A 116 -9.16 -7.47 -0.42
CA GLN A 116 -9.07 -8.92 -0.58
C GLN A 116 -7.70 -9.40 -1.04
N MET A 117 -6.90 -8.56 -1.69
CA MET A 117 -5.63 -9.00 -2.25
C MET A 117 -4.63 -7.86 -2.45
N LEU A 118 -3.36 -8.24 -2.48
CA LEU A 118 -2.24 -7.45 -3.00
C LEU A 118 -1.69 -8.15 -4.25
N LYS A 119 -1.64 -7.43 -5.36
CA LYS A 119 -1.13 -7.93 -6.64
C LYS A 119 -0.08 -6.97 -7.20
N ASN A 120 1.10 -7.48 -7.52
CA ASN A 120 2.11 -6.71 -8.23
C ASN A 120 1.74 -6.62 -9.72
N LEU A 121 1.78 -5.44 -10.29
CA LEU A 121 1.45 -5.21 -11.71
C LEU A 121 2.69 -4.99 -12.56
N GLY A 122 3.75 -4.46 -11.98
CA GLY A 122 5.00 -4.23 -12.68
C GLY A 122 5.89 -3.20 -12.01
N MET A 123 6.97 -2.88 -12.70
CA MET A 123 7.94 -1.87 -12.30
C MET A 123 8.23 -0.89 -13.43
N ALA A 124 8.61 0.32 -13.06
CA ALA A 124 9.23 1.26 -13.99
C ALA A 124 10.58 1.73 -13.43
N PHE A 125 11.47 2.05 -14.34
CA PHE A 125 12.82 2.50 -14.04
C PHE A 125 13.09 3.82 -14.75
N THR A 126 13.67 4.75 -14.04
CA THR A 126 14.16 6.02 -14.60
C THR A 126 15.69 5.97 -14.64
N VAL A 127 16.24 6.11 -15.82
CA VAL A 127 17.67 6.33 -16.08
C VAL A 127 17.87 7.75 -16.60
N PRO A 128 19.09 8.29 -16.63
CA PRO A 128 19.32 9.58 -17.28
C PRO A 128 18.72 9.61 -18.69
N GLU A 129 17.88 10.62 -18.97
CA GLU A 129 17.24 10.89 -20.27
C GLU A 129 16.17 9.88 -20.75
N SER A 130 15.82 8.83 -19.97
CA SER A 130 14.85 7.83 -20.38
C SER A 130 14.11 7.20 -19.21
N SER A 131 12.96 6.61 -19.50
CA SER A 131 12.23 5.75 -18.56
C SER A 131 11.58 4.60 -19.32
N TYR A 132 11.51 3.44 -18.69
CA TYR A 132 10.87 2.26 -19.24
C TYR A 132 10.12 1.50 -18.16
N ALA A 133 9.14 0.71 -18.56
CA ALA A 133 8.35 -0.11 -17.65
C ALA A 133 8.41 -1.58 -18.06
N VAL A 134 8.29 -2.44 -17.07
CA VAL A 134 8.19 -3.88 -17.21
C VAL A 134 6.90 -4.33 -16.55
N GLU A 135 5.99 -4.88 -17.33
CA GLU A 135 4.74 -5.44 -16.84
C GLU A 135 4.97 -6.84 -16.28
N TRP A 136 4.35 -7.11 -15.14
CA TRP A 136 4.40 -8.41 -14.49
C TRP A 136 3.04 -9.11 -14.58
N THR A 137 3.07 -10.37 -14.91
CA THR A 137 1.92 -11.24 -14.69
C THR A 137 2.10 -11.95 -13.35
N ASN A 138 1.12 -11.80 -12.48
CA ASN A 138 1.06 -12.42 -11.15
C ASN A 138 -0.20 -13.26 -11.08
N GLU A 139 -0.05 -14.58 -11.09
CA GLU A 139 -1.19 -15.48 -10.91
C GLU A 139 -0.74 -16.73 -10.14
N PRO A 140 -1.30 -16.94 -8.95
CA PRO A 140 -2.23 -16.11 -8.17
C PRO A 140 -1.61 -14.79 -7.65
N PRO A 141 -2.40 -13.88 -7.05
CA PRO A 141 -1.88 -12.63 -6.49
C PRO A 141 -0.81 -12.89 -5.43
N PHE A 142 0.01 -11.87 -5.15
CA PHE A 142 1.09 -11.96 -4.16
C PHE A 142 0.59 -12.35 -2.77
N ALA A 143 -0.55 -11.79 -2.34
CA ALA A 143 -1.23 -12.17 -1.11
C ALA A 143 -2.74 -12.01 -1.24
N THR A 144 -3.51 -12.83 -0.52
CA THR A 144 -4.96 -12.68 -0.31
C THR A 144 -5.22 -12.40 1.16
N PHE A 145 -6.07 -11.41 1.44
CA PHE A 145 -6.40 -11.00 2.82
C PHE A 145 -7.70 -11.62 3.32
N PRO A 146 -7.84 -11.89 4.61
CA PRO A 146 -6.81 -11.74 5.64
C PRO A 146 -5.69 -12.79 5.52
N VAL A 147 -4.52 -12.49 6.09
CA VAL A 147 -3.39 -13.43 6.21
C VAL A 147 -3.20 -13.79 7.68
N GLU A 148 -3.16 -15.08 7.96
CA GLU A 148 -3.07 -15.63 9.31
C GLU A 148 -1.90 -16.63 9.47
N TYR A 149 -1.58 -16.95 10.70
CA TYR A 149 -0.58 -17.99 11.01
C TYR A 149 -1.04 -19.36 10.46
N GLN A 150 -0.13 -20.09 9.84
CA GLN A 150 -0.30 -21.35 9.12
C GLN A 150 -0.94 -21.23 7.74
N ASP A 151 -1.31 -20.05 7.28
CA ASP A 151 -1.66 -19.86 5.89
C ASP A 151 -0.49 -20.21 4.97
N SER A 152 -0.82 -20.80 3.83
CA SER A 152 0.15 -21.25 2.84
C SER A 152 -0.42 -21.07 1.44
N TRP A 153 0.36 -20.48 0.56
CA TRP A 153 -0.01 -20.29 -0.84
C TRP A 153 1.22 -20.28 -1.74
N MET A 154 0.99 -20.32 -3.03
CA MET A 154 2.02 -20.15 -4.04
C MET A 154 1.67 -18.94 -4.89
N THR A 155 2.67 -18.14 -5.22
CA THR A 155 2.56 -17.07 -6.21
C THR A 155 3.58 -17.29 -7.31
N ARG A 156 3.24 -16.90 -8.53
CA ARG A 156 4.14 -16.96 -9.67
C ARG A 156 4.13 -15.62 -10.37
N MET A 157 5.29 -15.03 -10.46
CA MET A 157 5.54 -13.78 -11.16
C MET A 157 6.32 -14.06 -12.44
N HIS A 158 5.89 -13.46 -13.53
CA HIS A 158 6.59 -13.56 -14.80
C HIS A 158 6.62 -12.20 -15.49
N TRP A 159 7.76 -11.89 -16.08
CA TRP A 159 7.90 -10.76 -16.98
C TRP A 159 8.77 -11.11 -18.18
N GLU A 160 8.52 -10.42 -19.29
CA GLU A 160 9.29 -10.55 -20.52
C GLU A 160 9.50 -9.17 -21.14
N GLN A 161 10.71 -8.90 -21.59
CA GLN A 161 11.07 -7.65 -22.25
C GLN A 161 11.94 -7.92 -23.46
N THR A 162 11.57 -7.36 -24.61
CA THR A 162 12.39 -7.41 -25.82
C THR A 162 13.10 -6.08 -26.04
N PHE A 163 14.40 -6.14 -26.19
CA PHE A 163 15.24 -4.97 -26.45
C PHE A 163 16.27 -5.32 -27.52
N MET A 164 16.37 -4.50 -28.58
CA MET A 164 17.30 -4.69 -29.73
C MET A 164 17.30 -6.12 -30.33
N GLY A 165 16.14 -6.77 -30.35
CA GLY A 165 16.00 -8.13 -30.91
C GLY A 165 16.37 -9.26 -29.93
N PHE A 166 16.72 -8.94 -28.69
CA PHE A 166 16.93 -9.91 -27.63
C PHE A 166 15.72 -9.88 -26.66
N THR A 167 15.20 -11.04 -26.36
CA THR A 167 14.11 -11.20 -25.39
C THR A 167 14.68 -11.75 -24.10
N ILE A 168 14.55 -10.99 -23.03
CA ILE A 168 14.88 -11.40 -21.67
C ILE A 168 13.57 -11.69 -20.95
N ALA A 169 13.47 -12.83 -20.30
CA ALA A 169 12.33 -13.16 -19.46
C ALA A 169 12.79 -13.71 -18.10
N MET A 170 11.99 -13.48 -17.08
CA MET A 170 12.17 -14.03 -15.76
C MET A 170 10.86 -14.59 -15.24
N THR A 171 10.92 -15.75 -14.62
CA THR A 171 9.83 -16.35 -13.87
C THR A 171 10.31 -16.61 -12.46
N ASP A 172 9.60 -16.08 -11.49
CA ASP A 172 9.80 -16.39 -10.07
C ASP A 172 8.55 -17.09 -9.53
N THR A 173 8.74 -18.26 -8.95
CA THR A 173 7.70 -19.02 -8.27
C THR A 173 8.05 -19.07 -6.79
N ASN A 174 7.18 -18.57 -5.94
CA ASN A 174 7.40 -18.52 -4.50
C ASN A 174 6.31 -19.30 -3.76
N TRP A 175 6.71 -20.30 -2.97
CA TRP A 175 5.86 -21.03 -2.03
C TRP A 175 6.01 -20.38 -0.66
N ILE A 176 4.93 -19.79 -0.18
CA ILE A 176 4.91 -18.99 1.04
C ILE A 176 4.12 -19.72 2.12
N THR A 177 4.64 -19.71 3.34
CA THR A 177 3.94 -20.22 4.53
C THR A 177 4.13 -19.23 5.68
N MET A 178 3.06 -18.84 6.35
CA MET A 178 3.13 -18.08 7.60
C MET A 178 3.48 -19.03 8.75
N ASP A 179 4.77 -19.26 8.95
CA ASP A 179 5.31 -20.32 9.79
C ASP A 179 5.54 -19.93 11.25
N GLY A 180 5.31 -18.67 11.60
CA GLY A 180 5.48 -18.18 12.96
C GLY A 180 4.74 -16.88 13.25
N TRP A 181 4.50 -16.65 14.54
CA TRP A 181 4.02 -15.35 15.04
C TRP A 181 4.65 -15.07 16.41
N GLY A 182 4.71 -13.80 16.76
CA GLY A 182 5.28 -13.37 18.04
C GLY A 182 5.79 -11.94 17.97
N THR A 183 7.01 -11.71 18.41
CA THR A 183 7.65 -10.39 18.49
C THR A 183 8.90 -10.35 17.64
N VAL A 184 9.03 -9.36 16.77
CA VAL A 184 10.30 -9.01 16.11
C VAL A 184 10.87 -7.74 16.73
N ILE A 185 12.19 -7.73 16.96
CA ILE A 185 12.92 -6.59 17.52
C ILE A 185 13.96 -6.17 16.47
N ILE A 186 13.89 -4.91 16.06
CA ILE A 186 14.85 -4.32 15.11
C ILE A 186 15.50 -3.07 15.72
N ASP A 187 16.67 -2.65 15.24
CA ASP A 187 17.44 -1.54 15.84
C ASP A 187 16.60 -0.26 15.73
N GLU A 188 16.28 0.44 14.99
CA GLU A 188 15.75 1.80 14.94
C GLU A 188 14.22 1.91 15.13
N GLY A 189 13.51 0.79 15.24
CA GLY A 189 12.04 0.78 15.25
C GLY A 189 11.42 0.18 16.48
N GLY A 190 12.21 -0.47 17.32
CA GLY A 190 11.67 -1.08 18.53
C GLY A 190 11.22 -2.52 18.36
N SER A 191 10.12 -2.85 19.03
CA SER A 191 9.58 -4.21 19.16
C SER A 191 8.15 -4.25 18.64
N PHE A 192 7.85 -5.16 17.72
CA PHE A 192 6.56 -5.26 17.06
C PHE A 192 5.98 -6.66 17.16
N SER A 193 4.67 -6.75 17.39
CA SER A 193 3.94 -7.99 17.14
C SER A 193 3.92 -8.29 15.65
N CYS A 194 4.24 -9.52 15.25
CA CYS A 194 4.41 -9.87 13.85
C CYS A 194 3.92 -11.28 13.49
N LEU A 195 3.60 -11.46 12.21
CA LEU A 195 3.62 -12.75 11.52
C LEU A 195 4.96 -12.91 10.80
N ARG A 196 5.51 -14.14 10.81
CA ARG A 196 6.67 -14.49 10.00
C ARG A 196 6.25 -15.33 8.81
N GLY A 197 6.58 -14.84 7.60
CA GLY A 197 6.47 -15.59 6.36
C GLY A 197 7.78 -16.30 6.06
N LYS A 198 7.71 -17.58 5.67
CA LYS A 198 8.79 -18.37 5.09
C LYS A 198 8.49 -18.57 3.61
N GLY A 199 9.39 -18.17 2.74
CA GLY A 199 9.30 -18.32 1.29
C GLY A 199 10.37 -19.29 0.76
N HIS A 200 10.00 -20.08 -0.25
CA HIS A 200 10.92 -20.87 -1.04
C HIS A 200 10.76 -20.45 -2.50
N HIS A 201 11.76 -19.80 -3.05
CA HIS A 201 11.73 -19.20 -4.38
C HIS A 201 12.44 -20.08 -5.39
N HIS A 202 11.87 -20.21 -6.57
CA HIS A 202 12.48 -20.77 -7.76
C HIS A 202 12.46 -19.73 -8.88
N THR A 203 13.61 -19.16 -9.17
CA THR A 203 13.78 -18.11 -10.18
C THR A 203 14.50 -18.65 -11.40
N VAL A 204 13.83 -18.55 -12.56
CA VAL A 204 14.39 -18.92 -13.87
C VAL A 204 14.47 -17.67 -14.74
N SER A 205 15.66 -17.38 -15.25
CA SER A 205 15.87 -16.32 -16.25
C SER A 205 16.24 -16.92 -17.58
N THR A 206 15.76 -16.32 -18.67
CA THR A 206 16.05 -16.76 -20.04
C THR A 206 16.50 -15.60 -20.93
N LEU A 207 17.32 -15.89 -21.91
CA LEU A 207 17.65 -15.01 -23.03
C LEU A 207 17.25 -15.71 -24.34
N ASN A 208 16.31 -15.11 -25.09
CA ASN A 208 15.71 -15.69 -26.29
C ASN A 208 15.18 -17.13 -26.06
N GLY A 209 14.56 -17.35 -24.90
CA GLY A 209 14.02 -18.65 -24.47
C GLY A 209 15.06 -19.67 -23.99
N ILE A 210 16.37 -19.34 -24.00
CA ILE A 210 17.43 -20.19 -23.48
C ILE A 210 17.68 -19.84 -22.02
N PRO A 211 17.60 -20.81 -21.07
CA PRO A 211 17.89 -20.56 -19.66
C PRO A 211 19.30 -19.99 -19.47
N THR A 212 19.40 -18.90 -18.74
CA THR A 212 20.66 -18.24 -18.34
C THR A 212 20.90 -18.34 -16.85
N SER A 213 19.85 -18.53 -16.08
CA SER A 213 19.91 -18.75 -14.64
C SER A 213 18.75 -19.64 -14.21
N ASP A 214 19.00 -20.53 -13.25
CA ASP A 214 18.03 -21.38 -12.57
C ASP A 214 18.47 -21.46 -11.11
N THR A 215 17.76 -20.74 -10.23
CA THR A 215 18.20 -20.56 -8.86
C THR A 215 17.08 -20.81 -7.87
N TRP A 216 17.45 -21.38 -6.73
CA TRP A 216 16.59 -21.60 -5.59
C TRP A 216 17.11 -20.81 -4.40
N THR A 217 16.22 -20.08 -3.72
CA THR A 217 16.54 -19.34 -2.50
C THR A 217 15.45 -19.53 -1.45
N TRP A 218 15.82 -19.35 -0.19
CA TRP A 218 14.90 -19.29 0.92
C TRP A 218 14.80 -17.87 1.43
N SER A 219 13.61 -17.46 1.85
CA SER A 219 13.38 -16.15 2.44
C SER A 219 12.58 -16.23 3.74
N TYR A 220 12.81 -15.25 4.60
CA TYR A 220 12.01 -14.99 5.78
C TYR A 220 11.65 -13.53 5.82
N SER A 221 10.39 -13.23 6.18
CA SER A 221 9.88 -11.86 6.25
C SER A 221 9.01 -11.68 7.49
N TRP A 222 9.16 -10.54 8.15
CA TRP A 222 8.38 -10.20 9.35
C TRP A 222 7.43 -9.07 9.01
N TRP A 223 6.13 -9.36 9.16
CA TRP A 223 5.03 -8.48 8.80
C TRP A 223 4.29 -8.04 10.05
N THR A 224 4.01 -6.76 10.15
CA THR A 224 3.41 -6.14 11.34
C THR A 224 2.18 -5.32 10.97
N SER A 225 1.28 -5.14 11.93
CA SER A 225 0.12 -4.27 11.72
C SER A 225 0.56 -2.80 11.58
N GLY A 226 0.06 -2.15 10.57
CA GLY A 226 0.25 -0.72 10.29
C GLY A 226 1.61 -0.31 9.71
N HIS A 227 2.60 -1.25 9.65
CA HIS A 227 3.92 -0.95 9.11
C HIS A 227 4.28 -1.85 7.91
N GLY A 228 3.45 -2.85 7.60
CA GLY A 228 3.75 -3.82 6.57
C GLY A 228 4.94 -4.71 6.94
N GLN A 229 5.81 -4.99 5.98
CA GLN A 229 7.04 -5.73 6.20
C GLN A 229 8.09 -4.85 6.89
N VAL A 230 8.61 -5.28 8.03
CA VAL A 230 9.62 -4.53 8.80
C VAL A 230 11.02 -5.12 8.68
N ALA A 231 11.13 -6.39 8.32
CA ALA A 231 12.42 -7.04 8.08
C ALA A 231 12.27 -8.20 7.10
N SER A 232 13.37 -8.54 6.43
CA SER A 232 13.49 -9.76 5.63
C SER A 232 14.90 -10.32 5.66
N MET A 233 15.01 -11.63 5.41
CA MET A 233 16.25 -12.34 5.15
C MET A 233 16.11 -13.20 3.90
N GLU A 234 17.15 -13.30 3.12
CA GLU A 234 17.19 -14.16 1.94
C GLU A 234 18.52 -14.91 1.89
N SER A 235 18.44 -16.22 1.61
CA SER A 235 19.62 -17.07 1.46
C SER A 235 20.38 -16.76 0.18
N ASN A 236 21.64 -17.17 0.13
CA ASN A 236 22.35 -17.28 -1.13
C ASN A 236 21.69 -18.34 -2.03
N PRO A 237 21.84 -18.25 -3.37
CA PRO A 237 21.37 -19.29 -4.29
C PRO A 237 21.87 -20.68 -3.89
N GLY A 238 20.94 -21.66 -3.83
CA GLY A 238 21.23 -23.01 -3.41
C GLY A 238 21.37 -23.21 -1.90
N GLY A 239 21.12 -22.16 -1.08
CA GLY A 239 21.05 -22.30 0.38
C GLY A 239 19.86 -23.15 0.83
N ASP A 240 19.92 -23.64 2.06
CA ASP A 240 18.82 -24.37 2.69
C ASP A 240 17.95 -23.46 3.58
N GLU A 241 16.86 -23.99 4.13
CA GLU A 241 15.94 -23.23 4.98
C GLU A 241 16.54 -22.72 6.30
N ASN A 242 17.68 -23.29 6.73
CA ASN A 242 18.38 -22.90 7.96
C ASN A 242 19.66 -22.12 7.66
N PHE A 243 19.70 -21.39 6.56
CA PHE A 243 20.89 -20.67 6.14
C PHE A 243 21.41 -19.73 7.22
N THR A 244 22.73 -19.61 7.30
CA THR A 244 23.45 -18.76 8.25
C THR A 244 24.21 -17.61 7.59
N GLU A 245 24.19 -17.56 6.26
CA GLU A 245 24.71 -16.46 5.45
C GLU A 245 23.67 -16.05 4.42
N GLY A 246 23.47 -14.76 4.26
CA GLY A 246 22.50 -14.22 3.31
C GLY A 246 22.33 -12.72 3.46
N MET A 247 21.44 -12.17 2.66
CA MET A 247 21.05 -10.78 2.73
C MET A 247 20.02 -10.57 3.85
N PHE A 248 20.23 -9.55 4.66
CA PHE A 248 19.26 -9.04 5.62
C PHE A 248 18.84 -7.65 5.22
N CYS A 249 17.55 -7.38 5.23
CA CYS A 249 17.02 -6.04 5.06
C CYS A 249 16.10 -5.68 6.23
N ARG A 250 16.21 -4.45 6.72
CA ARG A 250 15.26 -3.88 7.68
C ARG A 250 14.64 -2.61 7.14
N MET A 251 13.38 -2.39 7.48
CA MET A 251 12.71 -1.13 7.22
C MET A 251 12.95 -0.21 8.42
N GLY A 252 13.55 0.95 8.18
CA GLY A 252 13.52 2.02 9.15
C GLY A 252 12.07 2.43 9.33
N VAL A 253 11.59 2.42 10.57
CA VAL A 253 10.25 2.95 10.87
C VAL A 253 10.29 4.40 10.47
N GLY A 254 9.71 4.70 9.32
CA GLY A 254 9.70 6.03 8.77
C GLY A 254 9.15 6.98 9.82
N SER A 255 9.82 8.07 10.09
CA SER A 255 9.10 9.19 10.61
C SER A 255 8.09 9.50 9.52
N ALA A 256 6.85 9.16 9.74
CA ALA A 256 5.79 9.85 9.06
C ALA A 256 6.16 11.33 9.22
N ALA A 257 6.51 12.02 8.14
CA ALA A 257 6.09 13.41 8.04
C ALA A 257 4.68 13.34 8.58
N GLU A 258 4.38 14.06 9.68
CA GLU A 258 3.14 13.90 10.48
C GLU A 258 2.05 13.37 9.58
N PRO A 259 1.37 12.24 9.87
CA PRO A 259 0.45 11.67 8.91
C PRO A 259 -0.39 12.83 8.45
N VAL A 260 -0.23 13.23 7.18
CA VAL A 260 -1.26 14.04 6.57
C VAL A 260 -2.44 13.11 6.69
N GLN A 261 -3.24 13.37 7.70
CA GLN A 261 -4.46 12.61 7.95
C GLN A 261 -5.16 12.67 6.61
N ILE A 262 -5.09 11.58 5.83
CA ILE A 262 -5.91 11.48 4.64
C ILE A 262 -7.31 11.35 5.21
N VAL A 263 -7.87 12.49 5.50
CA VAL A 263 -9.30 12.60 5.66
C VAL A 263 -9.82 12.15 4.30
N PRO A 264 -10.54 11.03 4.20
CA PRO A 264 -11.04 10.55 2.91
C PRO A 264 -11.66 11.74 2.20
N LEU A 265 -11.30 11.98 0.93
CA LEU A 265 -11.81 13.14 0.22
C LEU A 265 -13.33 13.09 0.27
N THR A 266 -13.92 13.95 1.08
CA THR A 266 -15.35 14.13 1.14
C THR A 266 -15.68 15.37 0.33
N LEU A 267 -16.30 15.15 -0.82
CA LEU A 267 -16.96 16.21 -1.57
C LEU A 267 -18.39 16.30 -1.08
N GLU A 268 -18.80 17.44 -0.62
CA GLU A 268 -20.18 17.68 -0.24
C GLU A 268 -20.79 18.75 -1.13
N LEU A 269 -21.91 18.43 -1.75
CA LEU A 269 -22.72 19.34 -2.52
C LEU A 269 -24.01 19.62 -1.75
N GLN A 270 -24.14 20.82 -1.23
CA GLN A 270 -25.30 21.23 -0.44
C GLN A 270 -26.48 21.57 -1.33
N SER A 271 -27.66 21.81 -0.73
CA SER A 271 -28.86 22.17 -1.46
C SER A 271 -28.76 23.59 -2.03
N PRO A 272 -28.90 23.77 -3.35
CA PRO A 272 -28.89 25.08 -3.96
C PRO A 272 -30.06 25.96 -3.45
N TYR A 273 -29.80 27.26 -3.31
CA TYR A 273 -30.83 28.21 -2.88
C TYR A 273 -30.68 29.58 -3.56
N PRO A 274 -31.84 30.25 -3.91
CA PRO A 274 -33.18 29.69 -3.88
C PRO A 274 -33.33 28.53 -4.88
N ASN A 275 -34.29 27.62 -4.61
CA ASN A 275 -34.67 26.56 -5.54
C ASN A 275 -36.15 26.19 -5.28
N PRO A 276 -37.10 26.50 -6.18
CA PRO A 276 -36.92 27.07 -7.52
C PRO A 276 -36.27 28.46 -7.54
N PHE A 277 -35.64 28.82 -8.68
CA PHE A 277 -34.92 30.09 -8.83
C PHE A 277 -35.23 30.84 -10.11
N ASN A 278 -35.03 32.17 -10.08
CA ASN A 278 -35.20 33.09 -11.22
C ASN A 278 -34.32 34.34 -10.99
N PRO A 279 -33.37 34.68 -11.84
CA PRO A 279 -32.68 33.80 -12.80
C PRO A 279 -31.49 33.09 -12.18
N GLU A 280 -31.16 33.28 -10.88
CA GLU A 280 -29.91 32.88 -10.23
C GLU A 280 -30.15 31.99 -9.01
N THR A 281 -29.25 31.06 -8.80
CA THR A 281 -29.16 30.22 -7.60
C THR A 281 -27.74 30.12 -7.12
N VAL A 282 -27.55 30.05 -5.83
CA VAL A 282 -26.27 29.78 -5.18
C VAL A 282 -26.12 28.28 -4.93
N ILE A 283 -25.02 27.71 -5.29
CA ILE A 283 -24.68 26.29 -5.10
C ILE A 283 -23.53 26.22 -4.10
N PRO A 284 -23.80 25.94 -2.81
CA PRO A 284 -22.72 25.75 -1.83
C PRO A 284 -22.13 24.37 -1.96
N TYR A 285 -20.81 24.27 -1.78
CA TYR A 285 -20.10 23.00 -1.75
C TYR A 285 -18.91 23.07 -0.79
N SER A 286 -18.43 21.90 -0.33
CA SER A 286 -17.23 21.81 0.49
C SER A 286 -16.31 20.72 0.01
N VAL A 287 -15.02 20.94 0.25
CA VAL A 287 -13.92 20.02 -0.05
C VAL A 287 -13.11 19.91 1.24
N ASN A 288 -12.87 18.71 1.72
CA ASN A 288 -12.15 18.51 2.99
C ASN A 288 -10.64 18.27 2.83
N ALA A 289 -10.17 18.04 1.59
CA ALA A 289 -8.76 17.88 1.24
C ALA A 289 -8.45 18.56 -0.09
N VAL A 290 -7.19 18.83 -0.38
CA VAL A 290 -6.77 19.40 -1.69
C VAL A 290 -7.14 18.41 -2.80
N ALA A 291 -7.95 18.82 -3.77
CA ALA A 291 -8.38 17.98 -4.88
C ALA A 291 -8.62 18.78 -6.15
N ASP A 292 -8.44 18.14 -7.30
CA ASP A 292 -8.95 18.65 -8.57
C ASP A 292 -10.44 18.32 -8.66
N VAL A 293 -11.25 19.36 -8.80
CA VAL A 293 -12.71 19.25 -8.79
C VAL A 293 -13.33 19.85 -10.05
N GLU A 294 -14.41 19.24 -10.50
CA GLU A 294 -15.30 19.80 -11.52
C GLU A 294 -16.71 19.86 -10.94
N LEU A 295 -17.34 21.04 -10.89
CA LEU A 295 -18.75 21.21 -10.60
C LEU A 295 -19.46 21.66 -11.87
N ALA A 296 -20.40 20.86 -12.35
CA ALA A 296 -21.08 21.09 -13.61
C ALA A 296 -22.58 20.93 -13.51
N ILE A 297 -23.30 21.61 -14.42
CA ILE A 297 -24.74 21.56 -14.60
C ILE A 297 -25.09 20.64 -15.77
N TYR A 298 -26.11 19.83 -15.57
CA TYR A 298 -26.63 18.88 -16.56
C TYR A 298 -28.16 19.10 -16.75
N ASN A 299 -28.67 18.84 -17.95
CA ASN A 299 -30.10 18.76 -18.20
C ASN A 299 -30.68 17.39 -17.79
N ALA A 300 -31.99 17.23 -17.96
CA ALA A 300 -32.71 16.00 -17.62
C ALA A 300 -32.28 14.78 -18.48
N LEU A 301 -31.63 15.02 -19.63
CA LEU A 301 -31.08 13.97 -20.49
C LEU A 301 -29.60 13.60 -20.12
N GLY A 302 -29.04 14.23 -19.09
CA GLY A 302 -27.65 13.99 -18.66
C GLY A 302 -26.60 14.70 -19.52
N GLN A 303 -27.01 15.61 -20.41
CA GLN A 303 -26.05 16.40 -21.20
C GLN A 303 -25.53 17.56 -20.35
N LYS A 304 -24.20 17.75 -20.39
CA LYS A 304 -23.53 18.84 -19.68
C LYS A 304 -23.89 20.16 -20.34
N ILE A 305 -24.39 21.09 -19.53
CA ILE A 305 -24.86 22.43 -19.95
C ILE A 305 -23.80 23.47 -19.65
N ARG A 306 -23.20 23.40 -18.44
CA ARG A 306 -22.21 24.38 -18.00
C ARG A 306 -21.25 23.78 -16.99
N THR A 307 -19.99 24.14 -17.10
CA THR A 307 -18.98 23.93 -16.06
C THR A 307 -18.90 25.21 -15.20
N LEU A 308 -19.21 25.09 -13.91
CA LEU A 308 -19.19 26.21 -12.97
C LEU A 308 -17.88 26.38 -12.25
N VAL A 309 -17.24 25.26 -11.92
CA VAL A 309 -15.93 25.21 -11.24
C VAL A 309 -15.10 24.11 -11.91
N GLN A 310 -13.83 24.39 -12.20
CA GLN A 310 -12.88 23.43 -12.68
C GLN A 310 -11.49 23.82 -12.20
N GLY A 311 -10.78 22.88 -11.54
CA GLY A 311 -9.40 23.07 -11.10
C GLY A 311 -9.17 22.62 -9.67
N ARG A 312 -7.98 22.93 -9.16
CA ARG A 312 -7.52 22.53 -7.85
C ARG A 312 -8.15 23.37 -6.75
N ALA A 313 -8.86 22.72 -5.84
CA ALA A 313 -9.49 23.35 -4.67
C ALA A 313 -8.72 22.97 -3.38
N ALA A 314 -8.50 23.92 -2.49
CA ALA A 314 -8.01 23.70 -1.14
C ALA A 314 -9.15 23.21 -0.21
N PRO A 315 -8.84 22.62 0.97
CA PRO A 315 -9.87 22.33 1.96
C PRO A 315 -10.65 23.60 2.34
N GLY A 316 -11.99 23.51 2.32
CA GLY A 316 -12.82 24.66 2.64
C GLY A 316 -14.26 24.52 2.16
N SER A 317 -15.06 25.52 2.53
CA SER A 317 -16.44 25.70 2.07
C SER A 317 -16.48 26.83 1.06
N TYR A 318 -17.16 26.60 -0.04
CA TYR A 318 -17.25 27.48 -1.21
C TYR A 318 -18.69 27.66 -1.65
N SER A 319 -18.90 28.63 -2.48
CA SER A 319 -20.17 28.79 -3.17
C SER A 319 -19.96 29.33 -4.58
N VAL A 320 -20.77 28.90 -5.52
CA VAL A 320 -20.79 29.40 -6.90
C VAL A 320 -22.23 29.74 -7.32
N VAL A 321 -22.36 30.76 -8.12
CA VAL A 321 -23.66 31.19 -8.63
C VAL A 321 -23.87 30.61 -10.02
N TRP A 322 -25.05 30.05 -10.27
CA TRP A 322 -25.52 29.73 -11.62
C TRP A 322 -26.66 30.63 -12.01
N ASN A 323 -26.51 31.34 -13.12
CA ASN A 323 -27.47 32.32 -13.64
C ASN A 323 -28.38 31.78 -14.76
N GLY A 324 -28.52 30.45 -14.85
CA GLY A 324 -29.35 29.82 -15.88
C GLY A 324 -28.82 29.96 -17.31
N ALA A 325 -27.48 30.09 -17.49
CA ALA A 325 -26.83 30.13 -18.80
C ALA A 325 -25.96 28.86 -19.05
N ASP A 326 -25.80 28.52 -20.33
CA ASP A 326 -24.87 27.49 -20.80
C ASP A 326 -23.40 27.98 -20.87
N ASP A 327 -22.47 27.13 -21.30
CA ASP A 327 -21.05 27.50 -21.45
C ASP A 327 -20.82 28.58 -22.51
N ALA A 328 -21.72 28.74 -23.50
CA ALA A 328 -21.69 29.79 -24.52
C ALA A 328 -22.31 31.11 -24.03
N GLY A 329 -22.86 31.14 -22.81
CA GLY A 329 -23.55 32.31 -22.23
C GLY A 329 -25.00 32.45 -22.64
N ASN A 330 -25.56 31.51 -23.41
CA ASN A 330 -26.96 31.56 -23.78
C ASN A 330 -27.85 31.14 -22.61
N GLN A 331 -28.97 31.82 -22.43
CA GLN A 331 -29.94 31.49 -21.39
C GLN A 331 -30.68 30.20 -21.74
N VAL A 332 -30.64 29.22 -20.81
CA VAL A 332 -31.37 27.97 -20.99
C VAL A 332 -32.83 28.08 -20.62
N GLY A 333 -33.67 27.19 -21.10
CA GLY A 333 -35.14 27.24 -20.87
C GLY A 333 -35.54 26.96 -19.42
N THR A 334 -36.77 27.35 -19.05
CA THR A 334 -37.45 26.90 -17.83
C THR A 334 -37.45 25.38 -17.81
N GLY A 335 -37.02 24.78 -16.66
CA GLY A 335 -36.91 23.32 -16.58
C GLY A 335 -36.19 22.81 -15.35
N VAL A 336 -35.99 21.49 -15.34
CA VAL A 336 -35.25 20.78 -14.30
C VAL A 336 -33.84 20.54 -14.78
N TYR A 337 -32.85 20.89 -13.93
CA TYR A 337 -31.43 20.70 -14.13
C TYR A 337 -30.84 19.97 -12.93
N TYR A 338 -29.62 19.50 -13.06
CA TYR A 338 -28.91 18.82 -12.00
C TYR A 338 -27.52 19.39 -11.91
N CYS A 339 -27.04 19.70 -10.71
CA CYS A 339 -25.63 19.97 -10.48
C CYS A 339 -24.96 18.72 -9.85
N ARG A 340 -23.72 18.46 -10.24
CA ARG A 340 -22.89 17.37 -9.74
C ARG A 340 -21.45 17.83 -9.61
N MET A 341 -20.79 17.38 -8.55
CA MET A 341 -19.39 17.61 -8.36
C MET A 341 -18.61 16.30 -8.54
N LEU A 342 -17.52 16.38 -9.28
CA LEU A 342 -16.66 15.26 -9.65
C LEU A 342 -15.22 15.56 -9.18
N SER A 343 -14.47 14.52 -8.85
CA SER A 343 -13.02 14.55 -8.68
C SER A 343 -12.42 13.23 -9.15
N SER A 344 -11.10 13.11 -9.19
CA SER A 344 -10.39 11.85 -9.47
C SER A 344 -10.68 10.74 -8.45
N GLN A 345 -11.16 11.08 -7.25
CA GLN A 345 -11.42 10.15 -6.15
C GLN A 345 -12.91 9.86 -5.91
N GLY A 346 -13.81 10.45 -6.70
CA GLY A 346 -15.24 10.20 -6.56
C GLY A 346 -16.14 11.31 -7.04
N SER A 347 -17.44 11.17 -6.78
CA SER A 347 -18.45 12.15 -7.18
C SER A 347 -19.56 12.26 -6.15
N THR A 348 -20.17 13.47 -6.07
CA THR A 348 -21.34 13.67 -5.22
C THR A 348 -22.61 13.11 -5.86
N PRO A 349 -23.63 12.77 -5.07
CA PRO A 349 -25.00 12.65 -5.58
C PRO A 349 -25.43 13.94 -6.27
N PRO A 350 -26.14 13.88 -7.41
CA PRO A 350 -26.62 15.08 -8.09
C PRO A 350 -27.68 15.82 -7.27
N ARG A 351 -27.65 17.16 -7.29
CA ARG A 351 -28.67 18.02 -6.68
C ARG A 351 -29.56 18.61 -7.76
N ARG A 352 -30.87 18.54 -7.55
CA ARG A 352 -31.86 19.04 -8.47
C ARG A 352 -31.99 20.56 -8.36
N LEU A 353 -32.10 21.22 -9.52
CA LEU A 353 -32.31 22.65 -9.72
C LEU A 353 -33.58 22.85 -10.53
N VAL A 354 -34.43 23.82 -10.16
CA VAL A 354 -35.64 24.15 -10.90
C VAL A 354 -35.57 25.61 -11.30
N LEU A 355 -35.33 25.84 -12.59
CA LEU A 355 -35.34 27.18 -13.17
C LEU A 355 -36.76 27.54 -13.60
N ILE A 356 -37.25 28.68 -13.14
CA ILE A 356 -38.53 29.29 -13.54
C ILE A 356 -38.22 30.65 -14.16
N ARG A 357 -38.86 30.96 -15.26
CA ARG A 357 -38.77 32.25 -15.92
C ARG A 357 -40.16 32.79 -16.17
#